data_9c712f457d7040f607eb1fbdf65bd901
#
_entry.id   9c712f457d7040f607eb1fbdf65bd901
#
_cell.length_a   1.000
_cell.length_b   1.000
_cell.length_c   1.000
_cell.angle_alpha   90.00
_cell.angle_beta   90.00
_cell.angle_gamma   90.00
#
_symmetry.space_group_name_H-M   'P 1'
#
loop_
_entity.id
_entity.type
_entity.pdbx_description
1 polymer ?
#
loop_
_entity_poly.entity_id
_entity_poly.type
_entity_poly.pdbx_seq_one_letter_code
_entity_poly.pdbx_strand_id
1 'polypeptide(L)'
;MWRINIKLLIRVTMQQSRFAQVQDGILQGATQIASPNFNARPVDAEIQLIVIHNISLPPSQFGGGYIQQFFQNKLDWSIHPYFQTIEGMQVSAHLLILRTGEVIQFVNFNDRSWHAGRSSYLAQKECNDYSIGIELEGSDDLPFEPEQ
;
A
#
# COMPACT_ATOMS: atom_id res chain seq x y z
N MET A 1 0.78 10.48 14.93
CA MET A 1 -0.61 10.11 15.30
C MET A 1 -1.41 10.11 14.02
N TRP A 2 -1.63 8.93 13.43
CA TRP A 2 -2.27 8.77 12.12
C TRP A 2 -3.80 8.87 12.28
N ARG A 3 -4.42 9.79 11.57
CA ARG A 3 -5.89 9.90 11.52
C ARG A 3 -6.40 9.10 10.32
N ILE A 4 -7.17 8.05 10.60
CA ILE A 4 -7.89 7.30 9.57
C ILE A 4 -9.16 8.08 9.24
N ASN A 5 -9.25 8.64 8.03
CA ASN A 5 -10.46 9.26 7.51
C ASN A 5 -11.21 8.23 6.64
N ILE A 6 -12.28 7.64 7.18
CA ILE A 6 -13.17 6.76 6.41
C ILE A 6 -14.40 7.55 5.99
N LYS A 7 -14.43 8.00 4.74
CA LYS A 7 -15.65 8.35 4.00
C LYS A 7 -15.39 8.17 2.51
N LEU A 8 -15.79 7.06 1.95
CA LEU A 8 -16.06 7.04 0.53
C LEU A 8 -17.13 5.98 0.18
N LEU A 9 -18.33 6.45 -0.14
CA LEU A 9 -19.35 5.67 -0.84
C LEU A 9 -19.11 5.86 -2.34
N ILE A 10 -18.51 4.88 -3.01
CA ILE A 10 -18.26 4.94 -4.44
C ILE A 10 -19.45 4.31 -5.18
N ARG A 11 -20.17 5.10 -5.98
CA ARG A 11 -20.98 4.59 -7.08
C ARG A 11 -20.03 4.20 -8.22
N VAL A 12 -19.75 2.93 -8.35
CA VAL A 12 -19.00 2.40 -9.49
C VAL A 12 -19.95 2.26 -10.67
N THR A 13 -19.81 3.12 -11.68
CA THR A 13 -20.30 2.81 -13.02
C THR A 13 -19.36 1.72 -13.56
N MET A 14 -19.90 0.52 -13.83
CA MET A 14 -19.09 -0.61 -14.33
C MET A 14 -18.61 -0.35 -15.75
N GLN A 15 -17.51 0.39 -15.87
CA GLN A 15 -16.61 0.25 -16.98
C GLN A 15 -15.76 -0.99 -16.66
N GLN A 16 -15.69 -1.96 -17.56
CA GLN A 16 -14.93 -3.21 -17.33
C GLN A 16 -13.50 -2.86 -16.94
N SER A 17 -13.22 -2.91 -15.64
CA SER A 17 -11.90 -2.67 -15.09
C SER A 17 -10.99 -3.83 -15.51
N ARG A 18 -9.81 -3.53 -16.05
CA ARG A 18 -8.77 -4.54 -16.33
C ARG A 18 -8.30 -5.27 -15.05
N PHE A 19 -8.72 -4.80 -13.88
CA PHE A 19 -8.42 -5.36 -12.55
C PHE A 19 -9.60 -6.14 -11.96
N ALA A 20 -10.48 -6.71 -12.78
CA ALA A 20 -11.74 -7.32 -12.30
C ALA A 20 -11.56 -8.65 -11.56
N GLN A 21 -10.36 -9.22 -11.48
CA GLN A 21 -10.15 -10.56 -10.93
C GLN A 21 -8.93 -10.64 -10.01
N VAL A 22 -9.13 -11.31 -8.88
CA VAL A 22 -8.05 -11.79 -8.01
C VAL A 22 -7.99 -13.31 -8.16
N GLN A 23 -6.85 -13.83 -8.51
CA GLN A 23 -6.61 -15.26 -8.60
C GLN A 23 -5.44 -15.64 -7.69
N ASP A 24 -5.65 -16.57 -6.77
CA ASP A 24 -4.65 -17.05 -5.80
C ASP A 24 -3.95 -15.89 -5.03
N GLY A 25 -4.71 -14.84 -4.70
CA GLY A 25 -4.21 -13.65 -4.02
C GLY A 25 -3.46 -12.66 -4.90
N ILE A 26 -3.41 -12.88 -6.22
CA ILE A 26 -2.78 -12.00 -7.21
C ILE A 26 -3.84 -11.20 -7.96
N LEU A 27 -3.68 -9.88 -7.97
CA LEU A 27 -4.53 -8.97 -8.74
C LEU A 27 -4.11 -9.02 -10.22
N GLN A 28 -5.01 -9.52 -11.06
CA GLN A 28 -4.77 -9.61 -12.50
C GLN A 28 -4.67 -8.22 -13.12
N GLY A 29 -3.63 -8.01 -13.92
CA GLY A 29 -3.34 -6.71 -14.56
C GLY A 29 -2.46 -5.77 -13.75
N ALA A 30 -2.17 -6.06 -12.48
CA ALA A 30 -1.19 -5.32 -11.70
C ALA A 30 0.25 -5.74 -12.06
N THR A 31 1.16 -4.78 -12.09
CA THR A 31 2.61 -5.05 -12.17
C THR A 31 3.05 -5.76 -10.89
N GLN A 32 3.74 -6.91 -11.00
CA GLN A 32 4.17 -7.69 -9.84
C GLN A 32 5.62 -7.33 -9.48
N ILE A 33 5.83 -6.78 -8.28
CA ILE A 33 7.15 -6.48 -7.71
C ILE A 33 7.19 -7.02 -6.29
N ALA A 34 7.88 -8.12 -6.03
CA ALA A 34 7.88 -8.74 -4.71
C ALA A 34 8.59 -7.90 -3.64
N SER A 35 7.93 -7.70 -2.50
CA SER A 35 8.52 -7.19 -1.26
C SER A 35 8.94 -8.35 -0.37
N PRO A 36 10.09 -8.29 0.34
CA PRO A 36 10.42 -9.27 1.38
C PRO A 36 9.71 -8.99 2.72
N ASN A 37 9.03 -7.85 2.87
CA ASN A 37 8.48 -7.35 4.13
C ASN A 37 7.04 -7.85 4.33
N PHE A 38 6.89 -9.16 4.50
CA PHE A 38 5.61 -9.80 4.77
C PHE A 38 5.79 -11.08 5.60
N ASN A 39 4.71 -11.60 6.11
CA ASN A 39 4.66 -12.92 6.75
C ASN A 39 3.27 -13.54 6.58
N ALA A 40 3.11 -14.79 7.01
CA ALA A 40 1.79 -15.43 6.99
C ALA A 40 0.80 -14.68 7.90
N ARG A 41 -0.47 -14.64 7.50
CA ARG A 41 -1.55 -14.19 8.38
C ARG A 41 -1.73 -15.17 9.54
N PRO A 42 -2.26 -14.73 10.69
CA PRO A 42 -2.70 -15.65 11.74
C PRO A 42 -3.66 -16.71 11.19
N VAL A 43 -3.63 -17.89 11.80
CA VAL A 43 -4.57 -18.96 11.46
C VAL A 43 -6.01 -18.44 11.64
N ASP A 44 -6.88 -18.75 10.69
CA ASP A 44 -8.29 -18.31 10.65
C ASP A 44 -8.52 -16.80 10.53
N ALA A 45 -7.49 -16.02 10.19
CA ALA A 45 -7.67 -14.60 9.90
C ALA A 45 -8.44 -14.42 8.58
N GLU A 46 -9.59 -13.76 8.67
CA GLU A 46 -10.37 -13.34 7.51
C GLU A 46 -10.05 -11.88 7.13
N ILE A 47 -9.95 -11.60 5.84
CA ILE A 47 -9.76 -10.24 5.34
C ILE A 47 -11.10 -9.49 5.43
N GLN A 48 -11.17 -8.48 6.28
CA GLN A 48 -12.39 -7.73 6.59
C GLN A 48 -12.24 -6.22 6.41
N LEU A 49 -11.01 -5.74 6.11
CA LEU A 49 -10.70 -4.31 6.08
C LEU A 49 -9.83 -3.98 4.88
N ILE A 50 -10.08 -2.84 4.25
CA ILE A 50 -9.15 -2.18 3.34
C ILE A 50 -8.66 -0.92 4.04
N VAL A 51 -7.34 -0.78 4.15
CA VAL A 51 -6.69 0.42 4.70
C VAL A 51 -6.01 1.15 3.55
N ILE A 52 -6.43 2.39 3.32
CA ILE A 52 -5.85 3.25 2.30
C ILE A 52 -4.92 4.25 3.00
N HIS A 53 -3.68 4.29 2.54
CA HIS A 53 -2.65 5.22 2.96
C HIS A 53 -2.26 6.11 1.79
N ASN A 54 -1.47 7.12 2.04
CA ASN A 54 -0.71 7.82 1.02
C ASN A 54 0.79 7.76 1.34
N ILE A 55 1.58 7.74 0.28
CA ILE A 55 3.04 7.72 0.39
C ILE A 55 3.66 8.57 -0.71
N SER A 56 4.71 9.32 -0.36
CA SER A 56 5.62 9.95 -1.30
C SER A 56 7.05 9.87 -0.81
N LEU A 57 7.99 9.59 -1.69
CA LEU A 57 9.41 9.50 -1.37
C LEU A 57 10.27 10.22 -2.44
N PRO A 58 10.94 11.34 -2.05
CA PRO A 58 10.86 12.05 -0.77
C PRO A 58 9.47 12.67 -0.54
N PRO A 59 9.15 13.21 0.65
CA PRO A 59 7.83 13.82 0.92
C PRO A 59 7.42 14.83 -0.14
N SER A 60 6.19 14.69 -0.62
CA SER A 60 5.56 15.53 -1.66
C SER A 60 6.30 15.53 -3.01
N GLN A 61 7.18 14.56 -3.25
CA GLN A 61 7.81 14.30 -4.53
C GLN A 61 7.35 12.95 -5.07
N PHE A 62 7.04 12.89 -6.36
CA PHE A 62 6.41 11.72 -6.98
C PHE A 62 7.28 11.15 -8.11
N GLY A 63 7.04 9.89 -8.44
CA GLY A 63 7.86 9.17 -9.40
C GLY A 63 9.20 8.71 -8.82
N GLY A 64 10.22 8.53 -9.68
CA GLY A 64 11.59 8.16 -9.28
C GLY A 64 11.77 6.71 -8.84
N GLY A 65 10.69 5.95 -8.61
CA GLY A 65 10.78 4.54 -8.19
C GLY A 65 11.26 4.31 -6.77
N TYR A 66 11.32 5.34 -5.93
CA TYR A 66 11.84 5.22 -4.57
C TYR A 66 10.92 4.46 -3.63
N ILE A 67 9.58 4.53 -3.84
CA ILE A 67 8.61 3.75 -3.06
C ILE A 67 8.83 2.25 -3.33
N GLN A 68 9.01 1.88 -4.60
CA GLN A 68 9.27 0.51 -4.99
C GLN A 68 10.58 -0.02 -4.39
N GLN A 69 11.65 0.81 -4.42
CA GLN A 69 12.93 0.47 -3.80
C GLN A 69 12.79 0.32 -2.28
N PHE A 70 12.02 1.19 -1.64
CA PHE A 70 11.77 1.17 -0.20
C PHE A 70 11.09 -0.12 0.23
N PHE A 71 10.01 -0.52 -0.43
CA PHE A 71 9.30 -1.76 -0.14
C PHE A 71 10.10 -3.02 -0.45
N GLN A 72 11.14 -2.92 -1.28
CA GLN A 72 12.08 -4.01 -1.56
C GLN A 72 13.33 -4.01 -0.66
N ASN A 73 13.45 -3.07 0.30
CA ASN A 73 14.68 -2.85 1.09
C ASN A 73 15.91 -2.52 0.22
N LYS A 74 15.70 -1.82 -0.89
CA LYS A 74 16.74 -1.45 -1.87
C LYS A 74 16.94 0.05 -2.01
N LEU A 75 16.27 0.86 -1.16
CA LEU A 75 16.39 2.31 -1.21
C LEU A 75 17.81 2.72 -0.81
N ASP A 76 18.46 3.52 -1.66
CA ASP A 76 19.75 4.13 -1.32
C ASP A 76 19.52 5.34 -0.42
N TRP A 77 19.85 5.19 0.85
CA TRP A 77 19.66 6.20 1.89
C TRP A 77 20.48 7.46 1.66
N SER A 78 21.54 7.39 0.83
CA SER A 78 22.44 8.53 0.55
C SER A 78 21.88 9.53 -0.46
N ILE A 79 20.88 9.15 -1.24
CA ILE A 79 20.32 9.96 -2.34
C ILE A 79 19.61 11.21 -1.83
N HIS A 80 18.94 11.14 -0.66
CA HIS A 80 18.19 12.26 -0.13
C HIS A 80 18.24 12.28 1.41
N PRO A 81 18.38 13.47 2.06
CA PRO A 81 18.46 13.56 3.53
C PRO A 81 17.26 12.92 4.26
N TYR A 82 16.04 13.03 3.69
CA TYR A 82 14.86 12.38 4.25
C TYR A 82 15.00 10.86 4.31
N PHE A 83 15.66 10.23 3.33
CA PHE A 83 15.81 8.77 3.32
C PHE A 83 16.64 8.27 4.49
N GLN A 84 17.60 9.07 4.97
CA GLN A 84 18.36 8.74 6.17
C GLN A 84 17.48 8.70 7.43
N THR A 85 16.38 9.46 7.46
CA THR A 85 15.45 9.45 8.61
C THR A 85 14.60 8.19 8.71
N ILE A 86 14.50 7.44 7.62
CA ILE A 86 13.74 6.18 7.51
C ILE A 86 14.67 4.98 7.26
N GLU A 87 15.99 5.18 7.39
CA GLU A 87 16.97 4.12 7.20
C GLU A 87 16.69 2.92 8.11
N GLY A 88 16.76 1.74 7.53
CA GLY A 88 16.51 0.48 8.24
C GLY A 88 15.04 0.14 8.47
N MET A 89 14.10 1.02 8.12
CA MET A 89 12.67 0.67 8.20
C MET A 89 12.32 -0.40 7.17
N GLN A 90 11.58 -1.42 7.63
CA GLN A 90 11.07 -2.51 6.82
C GLN A 90 9.54 -2.48 6.82
N VAL A 91 8.97 -2.00 5.75
CA VAL A 91 7.52 -1.87 5.55
C VAL A 91 7.13 -2.32 4.14
N SER A 92 5.86 -2.57 3.94
CA SER A 92 5.28 -2.87 2.64
C SER A 92 3.80 -2.50 2.60
N ALA A 93 3.20 -2.56 1.44
CA ALA A 93 1.75 -2.64 1.26
C ALA A 93 1.42 -3.80 0.32
N HIS A 94 0.16 -4.18 0.22
CA HIS A 94 -0.25 -5.14 -0.82
C HIS A 94 -0.18 -4.48 -2.19
N LEU A 95 -0.74 -3.27 -2.29
CA LEU A 95 -0.77 -2.49 -3.53
C LEU A 95 -0.16 -1.11 -3.35
N LEU A 96 0.44 -0.62 -4.42
CA LEU A 96 0.75 0.79 -4.64
C LEU A 96 0.04 1.22 -5.93
N ILE A 97 -0.68 2.34 -5.87
CA ILE A 97 -1.29 2.98 -7.03
C ILE A 97 -0.53 4.28 -7.30
N LEU A 98 0.18 4.31 -8.41
CA LEU A 98 0.93 5.49 -8.84
C LEU A 98 -0.02 6.59 -9.33
N ARG A 99 0.46 7.83 -9.38
CA ARG A 99 -0.31 8.97 -9.92
C ARG A 99 -0.76 8.77 -11.37
N THR A 100 -0.11 7.91 -12.11
CA THR A 100 -0.48 7.50 -13.48
C THR A 100 -1.65 6.52 -13.54
N GLY A 101 -2.16 6.03 -12.38
CA GLY A 101 -3.12 4.94 -12.30
C GLY A 101 -2.52 3.55 -12.49
N GLU A 102 -1.18 3.45 -12.63
CA GLU A 102 -0.51 2.14 -12.62
C GLU A 102 -0.65 1.50 -11.25
N VAL A 103 -1.03 0.22 -11.22
CA VAL A 103 -1.15 -0.58 -10.00
C VAL A 103 0.00 -1.56 -9.91
N ILE A 104 0.71 -1.52 -8.80
CA ILE A 104 1.82 -2.45 -8.49
C ILE A 104 1.41 -3.28 -7.28
N GLN A 105 1.55 -4.61 -7.37
CA GLN A 105 1.36 -5.51 -6.24
C GLN A 105 2.69 -6.00 -5.70
N PHE A 106 2.90 -5.81 -4.37
CA PHE A 106 4.13 -6.20 -3.67
C PHE A 106 3.98 -7.43 -2.81
N VAL A 107 2.79 -7.66 -2.26
CA VAL A 107 2.50 -8.79 -1.37
C VAL A 107 1.22 -9.46 -1.84
N ASN A 108 1.22 -10.79 -1.82
CA ASN A 108 0.03 -11.58 -2.12
C ASN A 108 -1.07 -11.27 -1.09
N PHE A 109 -2.33 -11.16 -1.52
CA PHE A 109 -3.43 -10.83 -0.61
C PHE A 109 -3.67 -11.89 0.48
N ASN A 110 -3.23 -13.13 0.25
CA ASN A 110 -3.30 -14.18 1.26
C ASN A 110 -2.24 -14.02 2.36
N ASP A 111 -1.20 -13.24 2.11
CA ASP A 111 -0.15 -12.92 3.07
C ASP A 111 -0.45 -11.63 3.83
N ARG A 112 0.30 -11.38 4.88
CA ARG A 112 0.21 -10.22 5.75
C ARG A 112 1.30 -9.22 5.38
N SER A 113 0.97 -8.12 4.71
CA SER A 113 1.89 -7.01 4.49
C SER A 113 2.06 -6.14 5.75
N TRP A 114 3.15 -5.40 5.83
CA TRP A 114 3.50 -4.57 6.99
C TRP A 114 3.23 -3.09 6.71
N HIS A 115 1.94 -2.69 6.70
CA HIS A 115 1.52 -1.35 6.31
C HIS A 115 0.92 -0.50 7.43
N ALA A 116 0.40 -1.10 8.50
CA ALA A 116 -0.40 -0.38 9.50
C ALA A 116 0.28 -0.30 10.88
N GLY A 117 1.46 -0.90 11.06
CA GLY A 117 2.17 -0.90 12.34
C GLY A 117 1.29 -1.41 13.50
N ARG A 118 1.43 -0.79 14.68
CA ARG A 118 0.51 -1.00 15.81
C ARG A 118 -0.76 -0.22 15.55
N SER A 119 -1.84 -0.90 15.28
CA SER A 119 -3.09 -0.32 14.83
C SER A 119 -4.30 -1.01 15.43
N SER A 120 -5.45 -0.35 15.41
CA SER A 120 -6.72 -0.94 15.78
C SER A 120 -7.87 -0.29 15.03
N TYR A 121 -8.89 -1.08 14.72
CA TYR A 121 -10.14 -0.63 14.12
C TYR A 121 -11.31 -1.33 14.81
N LEU A 122 -12.34 -0.58 15.24
CA LEU A 122 -13.50 -1.09 15.98
C LEU A 122 -13.11 -2.05 17.14
N ALA A 123 -12.10 -1.65 17.94
CA ALA A 123 -11.55 -2.39 19.07
C ALA A 123 -10.74 -3.67 18.69
N GLN A 124 -10.70 -4.09 17.44
CA GLN A 124 -9.83 -5.15 16.96
C GLN A 124 -8.43 -4.59 16.70
N LYS A 125 -7.41 -5.21 17.31
CA LYS A 125 -6.00 -4.79 17.19
C LYS A 125 -5.34 -5.45 15.97
N GLU A 126 -4.13 -4.93 15.62
CA GLU A 126 -3.26 -5.51 14.59
C GLU A 126 -3.94 -5.55 13.22
N CYS A 127 -4.29 -4.36 12.68
CA CYS A 127 -4.98 -4.25 11.38
C CYS A 127 -4.26 -4.99 10.24
N ASN A 128 -2.94 -5.13 10.27
CA ASN A 128 -2.20 -5.94 9.29
C ASN A 128 -2.73 -7.38 9.18
N ASP A 129 -3.24 -7.94 10.27
CA ASP A 129 -3.65 -9.35 10.32
C ASP A 129 -4.87 -9.64 9.43
N TYR A 130 -5.79 -8.67 9.32
CA TYR A 130 -7.10 -8.85 8.69
C TYR A 130 -7.42 -7.79 7.62
N SER A 131 -6.41 -7.06 7.14
CA SER A 131 -6.63 -6.03 6.12
C SER A 131 -5.80 -6.23 4.85
N ILE A 132 -6.24 -5.54 3.80
CA ILE A 132 -5.45 -5.23 2.62
C ILE A 132 -4.99 -3.78 2.75
N GLY A 133 -3.69 -3.55 2.74
CA GLY A 133 -3.11 -2.20 2.70
C GLY A 133 -2.88 -1.75 1.27
N ILE A 134 -3.36 -0.55 0.94
CA ILE A 134 -3.19 0.09 -0.35
C ILE A 134 -2.53 1.45 -0.12
N GLU A 135 -1.42 1.70 -0.78
CA GLU A 135 -0.77 2.99 -0.81
C GLU A 135 -1.14 3.73 -2.10
N LEU A 136 -1.60 4.96 -1.98
CA LEU A 136 -1.72 5.89 -3.10
C LEU A 136 -0.46 6.77 -3.14
N GLU A 137 0.22 6.83 -4.28
CA GLU A 137 1.31 7.80 -4.45
C GLU A 137 0.75 9.20 -4.34
N GLY A 138 1.05 9.88 -3.24
CA GLY A 138 0.43 11.16 -2.91
C GLY A 138 0.92 11.76 -1.61
N SER A 139 0.29 12.85 -1.21
CA SER A 139 0.51 13.53 0.07
C SER A 139 -0.80 14.10 0.60
N ASP A 140 -0.83 14.48 1.89
CA ASP A 140 -2.02 15.08 2.50
C ASP A 140 -2.36 16.47 1.95
N ASP A 141 -1.38 17.14 1.34
CA ASP A 141 -1.50 18.55 0.93
C ASP A 141 -1.83 18.72 -0.57
N LEU A 142 -1.76 17.65 -1.35
CA LEU A 142 -1.97 17.69 -2.79
C LEU A 142 -3.12 16.76 -3.21
N PRO A 143 -3.96 17.19 -4.17
CA PRO A 143 -5.02 16.32 -4.66
C PRO A 143 -4.45 15.07 -5.36
N PHE A 144 -5.18 13.97 -5.24
CA PHE A 144 -4.91 12.76 -6.00
C PHE A 144 -5.33 12.96 -7.46
N GLU A 145 -4.74 12.18 -8.36
CA GLU A 145 -5.10 12.22 -9.77
C GLU A 145 -6.38 11.41 -10.03
N PRO A 146 -7.18 11.79 -11.04
CA PRO A 146 -8.39 11.05 -11.39
C PRO A 146 -8.15 9.59 -11.79
N GLU A 147 -6.94 9.26 -12.22
CA GLU A 147 -6.49 7.93 -12.62
C GLU A 147 -6.26 6.99 -11.43
N GLN A 148 -6.09 7.52 -10.21
CA GLN A 148 -5.91 6.76 -8.98
C GLN A 148 -7.24 6.34 -8.38
#